data_4f1530c101997a5e03f5551286add89e
#
_entry.id   4f1530c101997a5e03f5551286add89e
#
_cell.length_a   1.000
_cell.length_b   1.000
_cell.length_c   1.000
_cell.angle_alpha   90.00
_cell.angle_beta   90.00
_cell.angle_gamma   90.00
#
_symmetry.space_group_name_H-M   'P 1'
#
loop_
_entity.id
_entity.type
_entity.pdbx_description
1 polymer ?
#
loop_
_entity_poly.entity_id
_entity_poly.type
_entity_poly.pdbx_seq_one_letter_code
_entity_poly.pdbx_strand_id
1 'polypeptide(L)'
;WLRQMVLQVVRWLPGRHIVLVVDGGLAAIGLGHCCQAQSTPVTYVTRLRLDARLFDPPPVRQPGTRGRNRVAGARQPKASERLQDPLTVWQTARLPWADGKLHPVEWVSGTALWYVNCQPVLPGRWVLVRGPQLKPCLLFCTDPAASPEQIIAWYAQRWNVEVTFEEVRAHLGFETQRQWNALAIARSSPALLGLFSLVTWLAHQLLDHPGDLPIRSTAWYSKSHATFADCLAFVRSYLWSHTNFPTSRSSPSNVFIPASLLEPWLDLLCYAA
;
A
#
# COMPACT_ATOMS: atom_id res chain seq x y z
N TRP A 1 -7.56 -12.42 12.55
CA TRP A 1 -7.10 -11.05 12.65
C TRP A 1 -7.44 -10.23 11.40
N LEU A 2 -6.95 -10.59 10.21
CA LEU A 2 -7.11 -9.78 9.00
C LEU A 2 -8.59 -9.49 8.64
N ARG A 3 -9.49 -10.48 8.80
CA ARG A 3 -10.94 -10.26 8.64
C ARG A 3 -11.49 -9.21 9.62
N GLN A 4 -11.05 -9.25 10.87
CA GLN A 4 -11.46 -8.25 11.87
C GLN A 4 -10.96 -6.85 11.52
N MET A 5 -9.74 -6.74 11.00
CA MET A 5 -9.19 -5.48 10.51
C MET A 5 -10.01 -4.92 9.34
N VAL A 6 -10.38 -5.77 8.37
CA VAL A 6 -11.25 -5.36 7.25
C VAL A 6 -12.58 -4.81 7.77
N LEU A 7 -13.25 -5.54 8.68
CA LEU A 7 -14.50 -5.11 9.29
C LEU A 7 -14.34 -3.77 10.03
N GLN A 8 -13.24 -3.57 10.72
CA GLN A 8 -12.97 -2.34 11.45
C GLN A 8 -12.75 -1.15 10.50
N VAL A 9 -11.96 -1.34 9.44
CA VAL A 9 -11.70 -0.29 8.44
C VAL A 9 -12.99 0.11 7.71
N VAL A 10 -13.83 -0.86 7.34
CA VAL A 10 -15.14 -0.59 6.71
C VAL A 10 -16.04 0.25 7.64
N ARG A 11 -16.02 -0.02 8.95
CA ARG A 11 -16.77 0.79 9.94
C ARG A 11 -16.24 2.22 10.05
N TRP A 12 -14.93 2.41 9.97
CA TRP A 12 -14.31 3.73 10.05
C TRP A 12 -14.49 4.57 8.78
N LEU A 13 -14.67 3.91 7.64
CA LEU A 13 -14.75 4.55 6.32
C LEU A 13 -16.07 4.20 5.60
N PRO A 14 -17.23 4.56 6.18
CA PRO A 14 -18.52 4.20 5.58
C PRO A 14 -18.68 4.87 4.20
N GLY A 15 -19.17 4.08 3.24
CA GLY A 15 -19.42 4.55 1.87
C GLY A 15 -18.17 4.83 1.03
N ARG A 16 -16.96 4.61 1.54
CA ARG A 16 -15.72 4.74 0.77
C ARG A 16 -15.43 3.46 -0.01
N HIS A 17 -14.95 3.62 -1.24
CA HIS A 17 -14.37 2.51 -2.00
C HIS A 17 -13.02 2.12 -1.37
N ILE A 18 -12.95 0.90 -0.86
CA ILE A 18 -11.76 0.36 -0.18
C ILE A 18 -11.15 -0.72 -1.07
N VAL A 19 -9.85 -0.63 -1.28
CA VAL A 19 -9.06 -1.67 -1.95
C VAL A 19 -8.11 -2.28 -0.91
N LEU A 20 -8.31 -3.56 -0.62
CA LEU A 20 -7.43 -4.35 0.24
C LEU A 20 -6.39 -5.06 -0.62
N VAL A 21 -5.14 -4.68 -0.47
CA VAL A 21 -4.02 -5.32 -1.16
C VAL A 21 -3.22 -6.15 -0.18
N VAL A 22 -3.04 -7.44 -0.49
CA VAL A 22 -2.28 -8.36 0.38
C VAL A 22 -1.24 -9.15 -0.41
N ASP A 23 -0.19 -9.57 0.27
CA ASP A 23 0.82 -10.45 -0.33
C ASP A 23 0.33 -11.89 -0.45
N GLY A 24 1.05 -12.69 -1.24
CA GLY A 24 0.72 -14.08 -1.52
C GLY A 24 0.63 -14.98 -0.29
N GLY A 25 1.34 -14.65 0.80
CA GLY A 25 1.23 -15.35 2.08
C GLY A 25 -0.13 -15.20 2.76
N LEU A 26 -0.89 -14.16 2.40
CA LEU A 26 -2.24 -13.88 2.92
C LEU A 26 -3.34 -14.13 1.88
N ALA A 27 -2.99 -14.74 0.74
CA ALA A 27 -3.93 -15.09 -0.31
C ALA A 27 -4.92 -16.17 0.17
N ALA A 28 -6.16 -15.78 0.44
CA ALA A 28 -7.18 -16.68 0.92
C ALA A 28 -8.56 -16.35 0.31
N ILE A 29 -9.21 -17.37 -0.28
CA ILE A 29 -10.56 -17.24 -0.86
C ILE A 29 -11.55 -16.73 0.18
N GLY A 30 -11.50 -17.26 1.41
CA GLY A 30 -12.39 -16.85 2.48
C GLY A 30 -12.20 -15.38 2.92
N LEU A 31 -11.03 -14.76 2.69
CA LEU A 31 -10.84 -13.34 2.87
C LEU A 31 -11.52 -12.55 1.75
N GLY A 32 -11.36 -12.99 0.49
CA GLY A 32 -12.05 -12.39 -0.65
C GLY A 32 -13.57 -12.37 -0.48
N HIS A 33 -14.18 -13.48 -0.02
CA HIS A 33 -15.61 -13.53 0.30
C HIS A 33 -15.99 -12.57 1.44
N CYS A 34 -15.15 -12.48 2.48
CA CYS A 34 -15.37 -11.51 3.56
C CYS A 34 -15.38 -10.07 3.03
N CYS A 35 -14.50 -9.74 2.10
CA CYS A 35 -14.44 -8.43 1.45
C CYS A 35 -15.70 -8.15 0.61
N GLN A 36 -16.14 -9.12 -0.19
CA GLN A 36 -17.33 -8.97 -1.03
C GLN A 36 -18.65 -8.93 -0.24
N ALA A 37 -18.69 -9.53 0.95
CA ALA A 37 -19.89 -9.59 1.80
C ALA A 37 -20.15 -8.28 2.58
N GLN A 38 -19.31 -7.25 2.45
CA GLN A 38 -19.54 -5.98 3.11
C GLN A 38 -20.66 -5.19 2.42
N SER A 39 -21.34 -4.30 3.18
CA SER A 39 -22.38 -3.41 2.66
C SER A 39 -21.89 -2.54 1.49
N THR A 40 -20.66 -2.05 1.60
CA THR A 40 -19.89 -1.51 0.48
C THR A 40 -18.79 -2.53 0.19
N PRO A 41 -18.85 -3.28 -0.92
CA PRO A 41 -17.87 -4.30 -1.22
C PRO A 41 -16.45 -3.75 -1.25
N VAL A 42 -15.54 -4.46 -0.58
CA VAL A 42 -14.10 -4.15 -0.58
C VAL A 42 -13.46 -4.90 -1.74
N THR A 43 -12.79 -4.16 -2.62
CA THR A 43 -12.00 -4.78 -3.68
C THR A 43 -10.78 -5.47 -3.08
N TYR A 44 -10.67 -6.77 -3.29
CA TYR A 44 -9.58 -7.58 -2.77
C TYR A 44 -8.57 -7.88 -3.87
N VAL A 45 -7.32 -7.45 -3.69
CA VAL A 45 -6.20 -7.71 -4.61
C VAL A 45 -5.13 -8.53 -3.89
N THR A 46 -4.69 -9.60 -4.51
CA THR A 46 -3.65 -10.46 -3.95
C THR A 46 -2.75 -11.06 -5.02
N ARG A 47 -1.55 -11.48 -4.63
CA ARG A 47 -0.67 -12.27 -5.47
C ARG A 47 -0.94 -13.76 -5.27
N LEU A 48 -1.22 -14.46 -6.36
CA LEU A 48 -1.34 -15.90 -6.38
C LEU A 48 -0.01 -16.56 -6.79
N ARG A 49 0.10 -17.85 -6.49
CA ARG A 49 1.19 -18.68 -7.02
C ARG A 49 0.99 -18.87 -8.53
N LEU A 50 2.06 -19.03 -9.29
CA LEU A 50 1.99 -19.22 -10.74
C LEU A 50 1.34 -20.55 -11.14
N ASP A 51 1.20 -21.51 -10.20
CA ASP A 51 0.50 -22.78 -10.37
C ASP A 51 -0.95 -22.76 -9.82
N ALA A 52 -1.47 -21.59 -9.43
CA ALA A 52 -2.81 -21.42 -8.91
C ALA A 52 -3.88 -21.99 -9.86
N ARG A 53 -4.92 -22.57 -9.28
CA ARG A 53 -6.01 -23.19 -10.03
C ARG A 53 -7.09 -22.17 -10.33
N LEU A 54 -7.13 -21.73 -11.57
CA LEU A 54 -8.17 -20.85 -12.10
C LEU A 54 -9.06 -21.64 -13.06
N PHE A 55 -10.33 -21.31 -13.07
CA PHE A 55 -11.35 -22.05 -13.84
C PHE A 55 -12.23 -21.07 -14.60
N ASP A 56 -12.78 -21.52 -15.71
CA ASP A 56 -13.84 -20.82 -16.42
C ASP A 56 -15.15 -20.87 -15.64
N PRO A 57 -16.10 -19.99 -15.93
CA PRO A 57 -17.46 -20.12 -15.43
C PRO A 57 -18.06 -21.48 -15.80
N PRO A 58 -18.92 -22.04 -14.94
CA PRO A 58 -19.58 -23.31 -15.26
C PRO A 58 -20.46 -23.15 -16.50
N PRO A 59 -20.55 -24.19 -17.35
CA PRO A 59 -21.45 -24.13 -18.50
C PRO A 59 -22.91 -24.00 -18.05
N VAL A 60 -23.70 -23.32 -18.86
CA VAL A 60 -25.15 -23.17 -18.63
C VAL A 60 -25.77 -24.57 -18.55
N ARG A 61 -26.52 -24.86 -17.48
CA ARG A 61 -27.17 -26.13 -17.30
C ARG A 61 -28.30 -26.32 -18.30
N GLN A 62 -28.26 -27.41 -19.06
CA GLN A 62 -29.35 -27.79 -19.93
C GLN A 62 -30.52 -28.35 -19.15
N PRO A 63 -31.78 -28.04 -19.53
CA PRO A 63 -32.97 -28.69 -18.93
C PRO A 63 -32.89 -30.19 -19.03
N GLY A 64 -33.29 -30.93 -17.97
CA GLY A 64 -33.27 -32.39 -17.93
C GLY A 64 -31.95 -33.01 -17.47
N THR A 65 -30.87 -32.24 -17.28
CA THR A 65 -29.59 -32.76 -16.77
C THR A 65 -29.72 -33.23 -15.31
N ARG A 66 -29.40 -34.49 -15.04
CA ARG A 66 -29.40 -35.08 -13.67
C ARG A 66 -28.07 -34.76 -12.96
N GLY A 67 -28.09 -34.72 -11.62
CA GLY A 67 -26.89 -34.55 -10.79
C GLY A 67 -26.69 -33.14 -10.24
N ARG A 68 -25.61 -32.94 -9.44
CA ARG A 68 -25.26 -31.67 -8.82
C ARG A 68 -24.74 -30.70 -9.88
N ASN A 69 -25.10 -29.42 -9.76
CA ASN A 69 -24.56 -28.37 -10.60
C ASN A 69 -23.03 -28.27 -10.46
N ARG A 70 -22.35 -28.12 -11.57
CA ARG A 70 -20.92 -27.79 -11.55
C ARG A 70 -20.73 -26.38 -10.97
N VAL A 71 -19.77 -26.21 -10.08
CA VAL A 71 -19.43 -24.92 -9.46
C VAL A 71 -18.39 -24.16 -10.28
N ALA A 72 -17.67 -24.85 -11.18
CA ALA A 72 -16.67 -24.29 -12.06
C ALA A 72 -16.65 -25.04 -13.40
N GLY A 73 -16.21 -24.37 -14.44
CA GLY A 73 -16.05 -24.91 -15.79
C GLY A 73 -14.70 -25.63 -16.00
N ALA A 74 -14.11 -25.45 -17.18
CA ALA A 74 -12.81 -26.00 -17.50
C ALA A 74 -11.70 -25.29 -16.70
N ARG A 75 -10.64 -26.02 -16.40
CA ARG A 75 -9.45 -25.42 -15.78
C ARG A 75 -8.69 -24.61 -16.83
N GLN A 76 -8.38 -23.35 -16.50
CA GLN A 76 -7.52 -22.52 -17.33
C GLN A 76 -6.06 -22.99 -17.27
N PRO A 77 -5.24 -22.73 -18.32
CA PRO A 77 -3.80 -22.95 -18.30
C PRO A 77 -3.16 -22.25 -17.11
N LYS A 78 -2.15 -22.86 -16.50
CA LYS A 78 -1.42 -22.23 -15.39
C LYS A 78 -0.71 -20.96 -15.85
N ALA A 79 -0.50 -20.01 -14.96
CA ALA A 79 0.27 -18.83 -15.25
C ALA A 79 1.72 -19.17 -15.67
N SER A 80 2.31 -20.21 -15.08
CA SER A 80 3.65 -20.72 -15.50
C SER A 80 3.68 -21.25 -16.92
N GLU A 81 2.61 -21.88 -17.41
CA GLU A 81 2.48 -22.36 -18.78
C GLU A 81 2.34 -21.18 -19.76
N ARG A 82 1.52 -20.16 -19.40
CA ARG A 82 1.36 -18.94 -20.21
C ARG A 82 2.64 -18.12 -20.35
N LEU A 83 3.52 -18.14 -19.33
CA LEU A 83 4.84 -17.48 -19.40
C LEU A 83 5.77 -18.12 -20.47
N GLN A 84 5.60 -19.41 -20.71
CA GLN A 84 6.42 -20.19 -21.65
C GLN A 84 5.78 -20.31 -23.04
N ASP A 85 4.50 -20.01 -23.15
CA ASP A 85 3.75 -20.14 -24.40
C ASP A 85 4.06 -18.92 -25.33
N PRO A 86 4.69 -19.17 -26.49
CA PRO A 86 5.00 -18.12 -27.46
C PRO A 86 3.75 -17.48 -28.10
N LEU A 87 2.61 -18.14 -27.99
CA LEU A 87 1.33 -17.62 -28.52
C LEU A 87 0.65 -16.65 -27.55
N THR A 88 1.19 -16.48 -26.35
CA THR A 88 0.64 -15.53 -25.38
C THR A 88 0.89 -14.10 -25.86
N VAL A 89 -0.19 -13.37 -26.16
CA VAL A 89 -0.14 -11.96 -26.58
C VAL A 89 0.00 -11.06 -25.35
N TRP A 90 1.17 -10.44 -25.22
CA TRP A 90 1.47 -9.53 -24.11
C TRP A 90 1.13 -8.10 -24.48
N GLN A 91 0.46 -7.40 -23.56
CA GLN A 91 0.28 -5.95 -23.59
C GLN A 91 1.43 -5.29 -22.85
N THR A 92 1.83 -4.10 -23.28
CA THR A 92 2.99 -3.38 -22.74
C THR A 92 2.60 -1.96 -22.36
N ALA A 93 3.03 -1.49 -21.18
CA ALA A 93 2.97 -0.08 -20.80
C ALA A 93 4.09 0.28 -19.84
N ARG A 94 4.25 1.57 -19.60
CA ARG A 94 5.10 2.06 -18.50
C ARG A 94 4.21 2.45 -17.32
N LEU A 95 4.32 1.71 -16.24
CA LEU A 95 3.48 1.89 -15.06
C LEU A 95 4.32 2.30 -13.85
N PRO A 96 3.76 3.14 -12.95
CA PRO A 96 4.43 3.46 -11.69
C PRO A 96 4.59 2.21 -10.83
N TRP A 97 5.78 2.06 -10.26
CA TRP A 97 6.11 0.95 -9.36
C TRP A 97 6.41 1.47 -7.95
N ALA A 98 6.78 0.57 -7.04
CA ALA A 98 7.03 0.86 -5.63
C ALA A 98 8.08 1.97 -5.36
N ASP A 99 9.02 2.17 -6.29
CA ASP A 99 10.05 3.22 -6.23
C ASP A 99 9.59 4.57 -6.78
N GLY A 100 8.31 4.71 -7.13
CA GLY A 100 7.73 5.90 -7.74
C GLY A 100 8.13 6.15 -9.19
N LYS A 101 8.94 5.28 -9.80
CA LYS A 101 9.40 5.41 -11.20
C LYS A 101 8.51 4.62 -12.14
N LEU A 102 8.50 5.04 -13.41
CA LEU A 102 7.80 4.34 -14.48
C LEU A 102 8.66 3.19 -14.99
N HIS A 103 8.22 1.96 -14.75
CA HIS A 103 8.87 0.75 -15.24
C HIS A 103 8.14 0.19 -16.45
N PRO A 104 8.86 -0.36 -17.45
CA PRO A 104 8.24 -1.13 -18.52
C PRO A 104 7.70 -2.43 -17.96
N VAL A 105 6.42 -2.66 -18.15
CA VAL A 105 5.68 -3.82 -17.65
C VAL A 105 4.93 -4.45 -18.80
N GLU A 106 4.97 -5.77 -18.87
CA GLU A 106 4.18 -6.58 -19.80
C GLU A 106 3.17 -7.40 -19.01
N TRP A 107 1.96 -7.50 -19.52
CA TRP A 107 0.92 -8.30 -18.88
C TRP A 107 -0.01 -8.97 -19.85
N VAL A 108 -0.63 -10.04 -19.39
CA VAL A 108 -1.82 -10.68 -19.97
C VAL A 108 -2.85 -10.85 -18.88
N SER A 109 -4.11 -10.67 -19.23
CA SER A 109 -5.22 -10.69 -18.25
C SER A 109 -6.42 -11.45 -18.78
N GLY A 110 -7.24 -11.91 -17.85
CA GLY A 110 -8.53 -12.53 -18.12
C GLY A 110 -9.38 -12.61 -16.86
N THR A 111 -10.61 -13.08 -17.02
CA THR A 111 -11.49 -13.37 -15.90
C THR A 111 -11.45 -14.85 -15.58
N ALA A 112 -11.63 -15.21 -14.31
CA ALA A 112 -11.66 -16.60 -13.87
C ALA A 112 -12.37 -16.73 -12.53
N LEU A 113 -12.69 -17.98 -12.18
CA LEU A 113 -13.07 -18.39 -10.86
C LEU A 113 -11.83 -18.96 -10.14
N TRP A 114 -11.43 -18.34 -9.05
CA TRP A 114 -10.43 -18.93 -8.17
C TRP A 114 -11.11 -19.96 -7.27
N TYR A 115 -10.64 -21.20 -7.35
CA TYR A 115 -11.23 -22.34 -6.65
C TYR A 115 -10.19 -23.11 -5.86
N VAL A 116 -10.52 -23.39 -4.61
CA VAL A 116 -9.82 -24.29 -3.70
C VAL A 116 -10.86 -25.29 -3.15
N ASN A 117 -10.47 -26.54 -3.01
CA ASN A 117 -11.37 -27.60 -2.51
C ASN A 117 -12.02 -27.19 -1.19
N CYS A 118 -13.27 -27.55 -1.02
CA CYS A 118 -14.09 -27.27 0.17
C CYS A 118 -14.36 -25.78 0.46
N GLN A 119 -14.08 -24.89 -0.51
CA GLN A 119 -14.43 -23.47 -0.39
C GLN A 119 -15.32 -23.02 -1.56
N PRO A 120 -16.18 -22.00 -1.36
CA PRO A 120 -16.92 -21.39 -2.46
C PRO A 120 -15.94 -20.81 -3.50
N VAL A 121 -16.34 -20.81 -4.76
CA VAL A 121 -15.55 -20.19 -5.83
C VAL A 121 -15.54 -18.67 -5.66
N LEU A 122 -14.41 -18.03 -5.93
CA LEU A 122 -14.28 -16.60 -5.90
C LEU A 122 -14.09 -16.07 -7.33
N PRO A 123 -15.07 -15.35 -7.90
CA PRO A 123 -14.93 -14.76 -9.21
C PRO A 123 -14.00 -13.53 -9.16
N GLY A 124 -13.28 -13.30 -10.25
CA GLY A 124 -12.42 -12.13 -10.35
C GLY A 124 -11.66 -12.06 -11.66
N ARG A 125 -10.82 -11.04 -11.76
CA ARG A 125 -9.85 -10.83 -12.85
C ARG A 125 -8.47 -11.25 -12.37
N TRP A 126 -7.76 -11.98 -13.20
CA TRP A 126 -6.34 -12.25 -12.99
C TRP A 126 -5.49 -11.43 -13.96
N VAL A 127 -4.32 -11.05 -13.53
CA VAL A 127 -3.31 -10.33 -14.33
C VAL A 127 -1.97 -11.01 -14.10
N LEU A 128 -1.41 -11.58 -15.14
CA LEU A 128 -0.06 -12.14 -15.13
C LEU A 128 0.89 -11.05 -15.63
N VAL A 129 1.84 -10.68 -14.78
CA VAL A 129 2.74 -9.56 -14.98
C VAL A 129 4.18 -10.06 -15.09
N ARG A 130 4.95 -9.49 -16.01
CA ARG A 130 6.40 -9.67 -16.10
C ARG A 130 7.08 -8.36 -16.52
N GLY A 131 8.39 -8.28 -16.36
CA GLY A 131 9.18 -7.13 -16.81
C GLY A 131 10.66 -7.38 -16.63
N PRO A 132 11.55 -6.55 -17.23
CA PRO A 132 12.99 -6.75 -17.19
C PRO A 132 13.59 -6.80 -15.79
N GLN A 133 13.00 -6.06 -14.84
CA GLN A 133 13.43 -5.98 -13.45
C GLN A 133 12.41 -6.57 -12.49
N LEU A 134 11.32 -7.16 -13.01
CA LEU A 134 10.22 -7.68 -12.22
C LEU A 134 10.16 -9.20 -12.33
N LYS A 135 10.21 -9.88 -11.19
CA LYS A 135 9.90 -11.31 -11.15
C LYS A 135 8.46 -11.53 -11.59
N PRO A 136 8.17 -12.48 -12.50
CA PRO A 136 6.81 -12.77 -12.91
C PRO A 136 5.90 -13.01 -11.72
N CYS A 137 4.73 -12.41 -11.73
CA CYS A 137 3.74 -12.59 -10.69
C CYS A 137 2.32 -12.66 -11.26
N LEU A 138 1.48 -13.46 -10.61
CA LEU A 138 0.06 -13.59 -10.92
C LEU A 138 -0.74 -12.81 -9.88
N LEU A 139 -1.38 -11.73 -10.29
CA LEU A 139 -2.29 -10.95 -9.46
C LEU A 139 -3.72 -11.43 -9.66
N PHE A 140 -4.53 -11.33 -8.62
CA PHE A 140 -5.96 -11.63 -8.67
C PHE A 140 -6.73 -10.52 -7.97
N CYS A 141 -7.77 -10.04 -8.62
CA CYS A 141 -8.65 -8.97 -8.14
C CYS A 141 -10.10 -9.44 -8.15
N THR A 142 -10.84 -9.19 -7.08
CA THR A 142 -12.27 -9.54 -6.98
C THR A 142 -13.19 -8.60 -7.75
N ASP A 143 -12.68 -7.48 -8.25
CA ASP A 143 -13.40 -6.60 -9.17
C ASP A 143 -13.03 -6.97 -10.63
N PRO A 144 -13.94 -7.64 -11.38
CA PRO A 144 -13.67 -8.00 -12.76
C PRO A 144 -13.70 -6.81 -13.73
N ALA A 145 -14.23 -5.67 -13.31
CA ALA A 145 -14.30 -4.44 -14.12
C ALA A 145 -13.01 -3.61 -14.04
N ALA A 146 -12.20 -3.79 -12.97
CA ALA A 146 -10.94 -3.09 -12.82
C ALA A 146 -9.99 -3.39 -13.98
N SER A 147 -9.33 -2.35 -14.52
CA SER A 147 -8.35 -2.54 -15.59
C SER A 147 -7.10 -3.25 -15.09
N PRO A 148 -6.37 -3.99 -15.95
CA PRO A 148 -5.12 -4.63 -15.57
C PRO A 148 -4.09 -3.64 -15.01
N GLU A 149 -3.98 -2.46 -15.60
CA GLU A 149 -3.07 -1.39 -15.19
C GLU A 149 -3.41 -0.89 -13.79
N GLN A 150 -4.72 -0.73 -13.51
CA GLN A 150 -5.19 -0.31 -12.19
C GLN A 150 -4.88 -1.38 -11.11
N ILE A 151 -5.07 -2.66 -11.44
CA ILE A 151 -4.74 -3.77 -10.52
C ILE A 151 -3.23 -3.80 -10.23
N ILE A 152 -2.39 -3.61 -11.26
CA ILE A 152 -0.94 -3.52 -11.12
C ILE A 152 -0.55 -2.33 -10.24
N ALA A 153 -1.14 -1.15 -10.49
CA ALA A 153 -0.87 0.06 -9.70
C ALA A 153 -1.28 -0.11 -8.23
N TRP A 154 -2.43 -0.71 -7.95
CA TRP A 154 -2.83 -1.02 -6.57
C TRP A 154 -1.84 -1.98 -5.89
N TYR A 155 -1.42 -3.02 -6.60
CA TYR A 155 -0.48 -3.98 -6.04
C TYR A 155 0.90 -3.36 -5.77
N ALA A 156 1.36 -2.45 -6.63
CA ALA A 156 2.61 -1.72 -6.42
C ALA A 156 2.58 -0.88 -5.14
N GLN A 157 1.44 -0.27 -4.80
CA GLN A 157 1.27 0.52 -3.58
C GLN A 157 1.37 -0.31 -2.28
N ARG A 158 1.25 -1.63 -2.34
CA ARG A 158 1.47 -2.51 -1.17
C ARG A 158 2.83 -2.26 -0.50
N TRP A 159 3.85 -1.94 -1.29
CA TRP A 159 5.20 -1.66 -0.80
C TRP A 159 5.28 -0.46 0.14
N ASN A 160 4.31 0.45 0.09
CA ASN A 160 4.25 1.61 0.98
C ASN A 160 4.21 1.23 2.46
N VAL A 161 3.70 0.04 2.80
CA VAL A 161 3.71 -0.47 4.18
C VAL A 161 5.14 -0.71 4.66
N GLU A 162 5.98 -1.30 3.80
CA GLU A 162 7.40 -1.60 4.11
C GLU A 162 8.20 -0.29 4.23
N VAL A 163 7.98 0.66 3.31
CA VAL A 163 8.55 2.01 3.38
C VAL A 163 8.12 2.73 4.67
N THR A 164 6.83 2.63 5.05
CA THR A 164 6.36 3.22 6.31
C THR A 164 7.12 2.67 7.51
N PHE A 165 7.33 1.35 7.61
CA PHE A 165 8.10 0.75 8.69
C PHE A 165 9.57 1.20 8.68
N GLU A 166 10.17 1.33 7.50
CA GLU A 166 11.54 1.83 7.34
C GLU A 166 11.68 3.26 7.85
N GLU A 167 10.79 4.16 7.42
CA GLU A 167 10.77 5.56 7.80
C GLU A 167 10.49 5.75 9.31
N VAL A 168 9.56 4.98 9.89
CA VAL A 168 9.25 5.04 11.32
C VAL A 168 10.43 4.53 12.16
N ARG A 169 11.18 3.52 11.68
CA ARG A 169 12.44 3.10 12.32
C ARG A 169 13.49 4.18 12.25
N ALA A 170 13.71 4.74 11.07
CA ALA A 170 14.77 5.72 10.83
C ALA A 170 14.55 7.03 11.61
N HIS A 171 13.30 7.50 11.72
CA HIS A 171 13.01 8.85 12.17
C HIS A 171 12.21 8.96 13.47
N LEU A 172 11.49 7.93 13.88
CA LEU A 172 10.64 7.95 15.07
C LEU A 172 11.05 6.95 16.16
N GLY A 173 12.13 6.20 15.96
CA GLY A 173 12.65 5.26 16.96
C GLY A 173 11.82 4.00 17.12
N PHE A 174 11.08 3.58 16.10
CA PHE A 174 10.36 2.31 16.11
C PHE A 174 11.36 1.14 16.17
N GLU A 175 11.08 0.10 17.00
CA GLU A 175 11.96 -1.04 17.27
C GLU A 175 13.27 -0.69 18.02
N THR A 176 13.57 0.57 18.30
CA THR A 176 14.72 0.95 19.13
C THR A 176 14.36 1.09 20.61
N GLN A 177 13.09 0.93 20.93
CA GLN A 177 12.54 1.05 22.27
C GLN A 177 13.02 -0.12 23.13
N ARG A 178 13.76 0.20 24.18
CA ARG A 178 14.21 -0.79 25.19
C ARG A 178 13.12 -1.03 26.24
N GLN A 179 11.91 -1.37 25.78
CA GLN A 179 10.79 -1.62 26.68
C GLN A 179 10.61 -3.12 26.91
N TRP A 180 10.55 -3.51 28.18
CA TRP A 180 10.42 -4.91 28.61
C TRP A 180 8.96 -5.26 28.97
N ASN A 181 8.10 -4.25 29.12
CA ASN A 181 6.72 -4.44 29.49
C ASN A 181 5.85 -4.59 28.24
N ALA A 182 5.12 -5.70 28.14
CA ALA A 182 4.22 -5.97 27.00
C ALA A 182 3.18 -4.87 26.75
N LEU A 183 2.67 -4.25 27.84
CA LEU A 183 1.70 -3.15 27.73
C LEU A 183 2.34 -1.87 27.17
N ALA A 184 3.59 -1.59 27.53
CA ALA A 184 4.34 -0.46 27.00
C ALA A 184 4.60 -0.66 25.48
N ILE A 185 5.00 -1.85 25.05
CA ILE A 185 5.20 -2.21 23.64
C ILE A 185 3.88 -2.07 22.87
N ALA A 186 2.77 -2.61 23.41
CA ALA A 186 1.45 -2.56 22.80
C ALA A 186 0.92 -1.13 22.62
N ARG A 187 1.38 -0.16 23.41
CA ARG A 187 0.98 1.25 23.33
C ARG A 187 1.93 2.08 22.48
N SER A 188 3.23 1.90 22.61
CA SER A 188 4.24 2.72 21.93
C SER A 188 4.27 2.47 20.42
N SER A 189 4.21 1.22 19.98
CA SER A 189 4.26 0.90 18.56
C SER A 189 3.10 1.52 17.76
N PRO A 190 1.83 1.39 18.18
CA PRO A 190 0.73 2.10 17.53
C PRO A 190 0.83 3.62 17.61
N ALA A 191 1.37 4.17 18.71
CA ALA A 191 1.54 5.61 18.87
C ALA A 191 2.55 6.17 17.87
N LEU A 192 3.66 5.47 17.62
CA LEU A 192 4.66 5.89 16.63
C LEU A 192 4.13 5.80 15.19
N LEU A 193 3.37 4.76 14.84
CA LEU A 193 2.69 4.67 13.56
C LEU A 193 1.60 5.76 13.40
N GLY A 194 0.90 6.08 14.49
CA GLY A 194 -0.05 7.20 14.55
C GLY A 194 0.65 8.54 14.36
N LEU A 195 1.84 8.72 14.96
CA LEU A 195 2.65 9.94 14.80
C LEU A 195 3.13 10.10 13.35
N PHE A 196 3.57 9.02 12.70
CA PHE A 196 3.89 9.03 11.27
C PHE A 196 2.72 9.55 10.43
N SER A 197 1.52 9.01 10.66
CA SER A 197 0.31 9.41 9.95
C SER A 197 -0.05 10.87 10.23
N LEU A 198 0.08 11.32 11.50
CA LEU A 198 -0.20 12.70 11.90
C LEU A 198 0.76 13.68 11.24
N VAL A 199 2.07 13.39 11.24
CA VAL A 199 3.09 14.25 10.60
C VAL A 199 2.84 14.37 9.11
N THR A 200 2.58 13.25 8.43
CA THR A 200 2.29 13.23 6.99
C THR A 200 1.02 14.02 6.67
N TRP A 201 -0.02 13.85 7.49
CA TRP A 201 -1.28 14.59 7.33
C TRP A 201 -1.10 16.09 7.59
N LEU A 202 -0.37 16.47 8.64
CA LEU A 202 -0.07 17.89 8.94
C LEU A 202 0.74 18.53 7.81
N ALA A 203 1.78 17.85 7.32
CA ALA A 203 2.53 18.34 6.19
C ALA A 203 1.63 18.61 4.98
N HIS A 204 0.72 17.67 4.67
CA HIS A 204 -0.24 17.85 3.58
C HIS A 204 -1.23 19.01 3.81
N GLN A 205 -1.69 19.22 5.06
CA GLN A 205 -2.63 20.31 5.37
C GLN A 205 -1.97 21.69 5.38
N LEU A 206 -0.67 21.77 5.67
CA LEU A 206 0.09 23.02 5.74
C LEU A 206 0.64 23.47 4.37
N LEU A 207 0.59 22.61 3.37
CA LEU A 207 1.01 22.94 2.00
C LEU A 207 -0.16 23.49 1.20
N ASP A 208 0.07 24.55 0.45
CA ASP A 208 -0.91 25.07 -0.52
C ASP A 208 -1.09 24.08 -1.69
N HIS A 209 0.00 23.47 -2.14
CA HIS A 209 -0.01 22.41 -3.15
C HIS A 209 0.89 21.24 -2.76
N PRO A 210 0.51 19.98 -3.07
CA PRO A 210 1.28 18.79 -2.69
C PRO A 210 2.72 18.74 -3.22
N GLY A 211 3.04 19.53 -4.26
CA GLY A 211 4.38 19.62 -4.84
C GLY A 211 5.32 20.63 -4.17
N ASP A 212 4.81 21.44 -3.25
CA ASP A 212 5.55 22.57 -2.65
C ASP A 212 6.38 22.16 -1.42
N LEU A 213 6.37 20.88 -1.06
CA LEU A 213 7.16 20.40 0.07
C LEU A 213 8.66 20.63 -0.20
N PRO A 214 9.38 21.38 0.65
CA PRO A 214 10.80 21.59 0.50
C PRO A 214 11.57 20.28 0.54
N ILE A 215 12.38 20.02 -0.49
CA ILE A 215 13.19 18.81 -0.60
C ILE A 215 14.64 19.18 -0.28
N ARG A 216 15.17 18.60 0.80
CA ARG A 216 16.58 18.77 1.11
C ARG A 216 17.43 17.83 0.27
N SER A 217 18.22 18.41 -0.63
CA SER A 217 19.29 17.71 -1.35
C SER A 217 20.63 18.04 -0.73
N THR A 218 21.50 17.03 -0.65
CA THR A 218 22.90 17.24 -0.25
C THR A 218 23.82 17.10 -1.44
N ALA A 219 25.06 17.59 -1.34
CA ALA A 219 26.05 17.45 -2.41
C ALA A 219 26.28 15.98 -2.84
N TRP A 220 26.05 15.03 -1.92
CA TRP A 220 26.27 13.60 -2.11
C TRP A 220 25.00 12.83 -2.47
N TYR A 221 23.83 13.41 -2.22
CA TYR A 221 22.55 12.74 -2.42
C TYR A 221 21.50 13.72 -2.89
N SER A 222 21.20 13.65 -4.19
CA SER A 222 20.13 14.44 -4.81
C SER A 222 18.83 13.60 -4.78
N LYS A 223 17.78 14.16 -4.19
CA LYS A 223 16.44 13.56 -4.16
C LYS A 223 15.60 14.13 -5.30
N SER A 224 14.84 13.27 -5.95
CA SER A 224 13.84 13.65 -6.97
C SER A 224 12.42 13.81 -6.39
N HIS A 225 12.20 13.31 -5.17
CA HIS A 225 10.91 13.41 -4.48
C HIS A 225 11.12 13.60 -2.98
N ALA A 226 10.10 14.19 -2.35
CA ALA A 226 10.06 14.36 -0.90
C ALA A 226 9.98 12.98 -0.20
N THR A 227 10.64 12.88 0.94
CA THR A 227 10.62 11.73 1.85
C THR A 227 9.91 12.10 3.15
N PHE A 228 9.69 11.13 4.03
CA PHE A 228 9.15 11.42 5.36
C PHE A 228 10.04 12.35 6.18
N ALA A 229 11.36 12.27 6.01
CA ALA A 229 12.29 13.22 6.64
C ALA A 229 12.00 14.67 6.26
N ASP A 230 11.64 14.93 4.99
CA ASP A 230 11.29 16.27 4.53
C ASP A 230 9.93 16.72 5.12
N CYS A 231 8.94 15.82 5.20
CA CYS A 231 7.67 16.08 5.88
C CYS A 231 7.90 16.43 7.36
N LEU A 232 8.71 15.65 8.05
CA LEU A 232 9.02 15.84 9.47
C LEU A 232 9.73 17.17 9.71
N ALA A 233 10.72 17.50 8.88
CA ALA A 233 11.45 18.77 8.97
C ALA A 233 10.53 19.97 8.71
N PHE A 234 9.66 19.87 7.71
CA PHE A 234 8.68 20.92 7.38
C PHE A 234 7.72 21.18 8.55
N VAL A 235 7.14 20.12 9.13
CA VAL A 235 6.24 20.23 10.28
C VAL A 235 6.98 20.77 11.51
N ARG A 236 8.21 20.33 11.77
CA ARG A 236 9.05 20.88 12.85
C ARG A 236 9.31 22.37 12.66
N SER A 237 9.70 22.79 11.45
CA SER A 237 9.95 24.20 11.13
C SER A 237 8.70 25.05 11.35
N TYR A 238 7.54 24.58 10.90
CA TYR A 238 6.25 25.25 11.11
C TYR A 238 5.93 25.38 12.60
N LEU A 239 6.03 24.34 13.38
CA LEU A 239 5.75 24.37 14.81
C LEU A 239 6.70 25.32 15.55
N TRP A 240 7.97 25.33 15.20
CA TRP A 240 8.95 26.19 15.84
C TRP A 240 8.76 27.67 15.49
N SER A 241 8.36 27.99 14.27
CA SER A 241 8.07 29.37 13.87
C SER A 241 6.78 29.94 14.50
N HIS A 242 5.83 29.05 14.88
CA HIS A 242 4.54 29.46 15.43
C HIS A 242 4.40 29.23 16.94
N THR A 243 5.37 28.57 17.58
CA THR A 243 5.31 28.25 19.00
C THR A 243 6.26 29.14 19.81
N ASN A 244 5.70 30.03 20.60
CA ASN A 244 6.47 30.73 21.62
C ASN A 244 6.72 29.79 22.79
N PHE A 245 7.93 29.28 22.95
CA PHE A 245 8.32 28.49 24.12
C PHE A 245 8.67 29.45 25.27
N PRO A 246 7.88 29.55 26.35
CA PRO A 246 8.29 30.30 27.53
C PRO A 246 9.42 29.54 28.23
N THR A 247 10.64 30.01 28.07
CA THR A 247 11.87 29.33 28.45
C THR A 247 12.17 29.34 29.95
N SER A 248 11.46 30.04 30.79
CA SER A 248 11.44 29.89 32.25
C SER A 248 10.50 30.85 32.94
N ARG A 249 10.18 30.58 34.22
CA ARG A 249 9.32 31.40 35.09
C ARG A 249 9.95 32.73 35.53
N SER A 250 11.20 32.99 35.21
CA SER A 250 11.92 34.21 35.62
C SER A 250 12.44 34.93 34.38
N SER A 251 11.75 36.01 34.03
CA SER A 251 12.09 37.05 33.05
C SER A 251 12.37 36.55 31.63
N PRO A 252 11.56 36.87 30.64
CA PRO A 252 11.88 36.60 29.25
C PRO A 252 12.96 37.51 28.75
N SER A 253 14.22 37.12 28.80
CA SER A 253 15.24 37.77 28.01
C SER A 253 15.09 37.29 26.57
N ASN A 254 14.39 38.05 25.74
CA ASN A 254 14.36 37.80 24.30
C ASN A 254 15.75 38.07 23.71
N VAL A 255 16.35 37.05 23.15
CA VAL A 255 17.58 37.20 22.36
C VAL A 255 17.16 37.39 20.92
N PHE A 256 17.51 38.56 20.34
CA PHE A 256 17.32 38.81 18.91
C PHE A 256 18.46 38.16 18.13
N ILE A 257 18.11 37.14 17.33
CA ILE A 257 19.03 36.45 16.43
C ILE A 257 18.74 36.96 15.01
N PRO A 258 19.75 37.41 14.23
CA PRO A 258 19.55 37.77 12.83
C PRO A 258 18.94 36.58 12.06
N ALA A 259 17.96 36.85 11.18
CA ALA A 259 17.28 35.82 10.39
C ALA A 259 18.28 35.00 9.55
N SER A 260 19.32 35.62 9.03
CA SER A 260 20.40 34.96 8.29
C SER A 260 21.19 33.89 9.08
N LEU A 261 21.18 33.96 10.42
CA LEU A 261 21.77 32.94 11.29
C LEU A 261 20.70 31.94 11.78
N LEU A 262 19.49 32.39 11.98
CA LEU A 262 18.40 31.55 12.48
C LEU A 262 17.98 30.52 11.44
N GLU A 263 17.83 30.89 10.16
CA GLU A 263 17.39 30.01 9.09
C GLU A 263 18.29 28.77 8.91
N PRO A 264 19.64 28.89 8.81
CA PRO A 264 20.50 27.70 8.73
C PRO A 264 20.45 26.83 9.98
N TRP A 265 20.27 27.41 11.17
CA TRP A 265 20.15 26.64 12.40
C TRP A 265 18.84 25.89 12.48
N LEU A 266 17.72 26.51 12.10
CA LEU A 266 16.43 25.85 12.03
C LEU A 266 16.47 24.68 11.03
N ASP A 267 17.08 24.89 9.87
CA ASP A 267 17.22 23.83 8.86
C ASP A 267 18.00 22.63 9.44
N LEU A 268 19.15 22.90 10.09
CA LEU A 268 19.93 21.84 10.73
C LEU A 268 19.15 21.11 11.82
N LEU A 269 18.47 21.83 12.70
CA LEU A 269 17.71 21.26 13.83
C LEU A 269 16.46 20.49 13.37
N CYS A 270 15.79 20.97 12.33
CA CYS A 270 14.60 20.31 11.81
C CYS A 270 14.89 18.94 11.18
N TYR A 271 16.12 18.78 10.63
CA TYR A 271 16.60 17.52 10.07
C TYR A 271 17.46 16.70 11.05
N ALA A 272 17.71 17.19 12.24
CA ALA A 272 18.41 16.40 13.26
C ALA A 272 17.55 15.20 13.67
N ALA A 273 18.14 14.00 13.63
CA ALA A 273 17.51 12.75 14.02
C ALA A 273 17.55 12.57 15.53
#